data_bf02547769d454c8b9c1c8c62400875e
#
_entry.id   bf02547769d454c8b9c1c8c62400875e
#
_cell.length_a   1.000
_cell.length_b   1.000
_cell.length_c   1.000
_cell.angle_alpha   90.00
_cell.angle_beta   90.00
_cell.angle_gamma   90.00
#
_symmetry.space_group_name_H-M   'P 1'
#
loop_
_entity.id
_entity.type
_entity.pdbx_description
1 polymer ?
#
loop_
_entity_poly.entity_id
_entity_poly.type
_entity_poly.pdbx_seq_one_letter_code
_entity_poly.pdbx_strand_id
1 'polypeptide(L)'
;MNITVTKNPHPGTLPPSDQLGFGTVFTDHMFVMDYTEQDGWHNARVVPYGPIALSPAASVLHYGTEVFEGLKAYRRPDGQVQLFRPWENIARLNRSCERLGLPQVDPDDALQAIKEVVRVDQDWVPSDPGTSLYIRPFLYSTDPTLALHGVHEASFVIILSPSGSYFADGLKPVPIMVETEDVRAVRGGTGEAKCGGNYGAANRAGERAEAKGYSQVLWLDGVERKYVEEGGGMNVMFKINGTVVTPALTGSILRGVTRKSAIELLKSWNMPVEERLLSVDELFEAARTGALEEAWCIGTAAVISPLGALGWGDVRYEVNGGRIGALSQKLYDELTGIQWGTRPDPFGWTCKVEA
;
A
#
# COMPACT_ATOMS: atom_id res chain seq x y z
N MET A 1 21.99 0.29 -13.84
CA MET A 1 22.98 -0.50 -13.03
C MET A 1 23.23 -1.88 -13.60
N ASN A 2 24.32 -2.59 -13.17
CA ASN A 2 24.57 -3.99 -13.54
C ASN A 2 24.03 -4.90 -12.44
N ILE A 3 23.11 -5.83 -12.79
CA ILE A 3 22.49 -6.76 -11.82
C ILE A 3 22.99 -8.18 -12.12
N THR A 4 23.61 -8.81 -11.14
CA THR A 4 24.00 -10.24 -11.25
C THR A 4 22.82 -11.12 -10.85
N VAL A 5 22.63 -12.25 -11.55
CA VAL A 5 21.53 -13.17 -11.28
C VAL A 5 22.08 -14.55 -10.92
N THR A 6 21.76 -15.01 -9.72
CA THR A 6 22.02 -16.36 -9.25
C THR A 6 20.69 -17.10 -9.12
N LYS A 7 20.45 -18.09 -9.98
CA LYS A 7 19.21 -18.86 -9.99
C LYS A 7 19.11 -19.79 -8.78
N ASN A 8 17.89 -19.99 -8.28
CA ASN A 8 17.60 -21.02 -7.29
C ASN A 8 17.81 -22.41 -7.93
N PRO A 9 18.69 -23.27 -7.39
CA PRO A 9 18.92 -24.60 -7.93
C PRO A 9 17.73 -25.56 -7.73
N HIS A 10 16.77 -25.18 -6.86
CA HIS A 10 15.58 -25.97 -6.52
C HIS A 10 14.33 -25.08 -6.63
N PRO A 11 13.92 -24.69 -7.87
CA PRO A 11 12.79 -23.80 -8.05
C PRO A 11 11.49 -24.45 -7.55
N GLY A 12 10.69 -23.63 -6.87
CA GLY A 12 9.35 -23.99 -6.45
C GLY A 12 8.34 -23.93 -7.60
N THR A 13 7.09 -24.13 -7.26
CA THR A 13 5.97 -24.01 -8.21
C THR A 13 4.88 -23.14 -7.62
N LEU A 14 4.24 -22.32 -8.46
CA LEU A 14 3.11 -21.52 -8.07
C LEU A 14 1.95 -22.41 -7.57
N PRO A 15 1.50 -22.23 -6.30
CA PRO A 15 0.33 -22.95 -5.79
C PRO A 15 -0.95 -22.57 -6.52
N PRO A 16 -2.01 -23.40 -6.45
CA PRO A 16 -3.35 -23.01 -6.89
C PRO A 16 -3.81 -21.69 -6.26
N SER A 17 -4.58 -20.91 -7.01
CA SER A 17 -4.96 -19.53 -6.61
C SER A 17 -5.73 -19.43 -5.30
N ASP A 18 -6.51 -20.46 -4.95
CA ASP A 18 -7.26 -20.59 -3.69
C ASP A 18 -6.36 -20.85 -2.46
N GLN A 19 -5.09 -21.21 -2.67
CA GLN A 19 -4.10 -21.44 -1.62
C GLN A 19 -3.09 -20.31 -1.44
N LEU A 20 -3.13 -19.27 -2.26
CA LEU A 20 -2.12 -18.21 -2.24
C LEU A 20 -2.20 -17.32 -0.99
N GLY A 21 -3.42 -16.99 -0.52
CA GLY A 21 -3.59 -16.02 0.56
C GLY A 21 -3.01 -14.64 0.22
N PHE A 22 -2.50 -13.92 1.23
CA PHE A 22 -1.79 -12.66 1.03
C PHE A 22 -0.51 -12.63 1.89
N GLY A 23 0.67 -12.56 1.23
CA GLY A 23 1.96 -12.40 1.90
C GLY A 23 2.45 -13.64 2.67
N THR A 24 1.96 -14.84 2.36
CA THR A 24 2.29 -16.10 3.03
C THR A 24 3.09 -17.05 2.15
N VAL A 25 3.01 -16.88 0.84
CA VAL A 25 3.77 -17.62 -0.17
C VAL A 25 4.79 -16.65 -0.79
N PHE A 26 6.04 -17.08 -0.95
CA PHE A 26 7.09 -16.28 -1.57
C PHE A 26 7.65 -16.97 -2.79
N THR A 27 8.18 -16.18 -3.73
CA THR A 27 8.79 -16.68 -4.95
C THR A 27 10.21 -17.21 -4.70
N ASP A 28 10.85 -17.72 -5.74
CA ASP A 28 12.17 -18.36 -5.65
C ASP A 28 13.32 -17.39 -5.39
N HIS A 29 13.15 -16.10 -5.74
CA HIS A 29 14.24 -15.14 -5.70
C HIS A 29 13.85 -13.84 -4.97
N MET A 30 14.89 -13.11 -4.56
CA MET A 30 14.79 -11.75 -4.06
C MET A 30 15.89 -10.89 -4.70
N PHE A 31 15.63 -9.59 -4.83
CA PHE A 31 16.64 -8.62 -5.20
C PHE A 31 17.28 -8.04 -3.93
N VAL A 32 18.60 -7.82 -3.97
CA VAL A 32 19.37 -7.18 -2.89
C VAL A 32 20.39 -6.23 -3.49
N MET A 33 20.52 -5.04 -2.89
CA MET A 33 21.55 -4.06 -3.20
C MET A 33 22.05 -3.44 -1.90
N ASP A 34 23.34 -3.28 -1.77
CA ASP A 34 23.98 -2.81 -0.55
C ASP A 34 24.39 -1.33 -0.70
N TYR A 35 24.41 -0.60 0.40
CA TYR A 35 24.84 0.80 0.46
C TYR A 35 25.88 0.97 1.56
N THR A 36 26.96 1.69 1.23
CA THR A 36 27.87 2.28 2.20
C THR A 36 28.05 3.76 1.87
N GLU A 37 28.35 4.59 2.87
CA GLU A 37 28.59 6.01 2.65
C GLU A 37 29.80 6.24 1.72
N GLN A 38 30.77 5.33 1.74
CA GLN A 38 31.98 5.42 0.89
C GLN A 38 31.71 5.05 -0.56
N ASP A 39 30.97 3.97 -0.84
CA ASP A 39 30.82 3.40 -2.18
C ASP A 39 29.47 3.74 -2.82
N GLY A 40 28.54 4.33 -2.05
CA GLY A 40 27.15 4.49 -2.49
C GLY A 40 26.43 3.14 -2.66
N TRP A 41 25.44 3.11 -3.53
CA TRP A 41 24.72 1.87 -3.88
C TRP A 41 25.59 0.97 -4.77
N HIS A 42 25.76 -0.28 -4.36
CA HIS A 42 26.59 -1.25 -5.07
C HIS A 42 26.10 -2.68 -4.91
N ASN A 43 26.74 -3.64 -5.58
CA ASN A 43 26.49 -5.08 -5.43
C ASN A 43 25.02 -5.47 -5.70
N ALA A 44 24.40 -4.88 -6.74
CA ALA A 44 23.04 -5.19 -7.14
C ALA A 44 22.94 -6.64 -7.66
N ARG A 45 22.04 -7.44 -7.07
CA ARG A 45 21.93 -8.87 -7.35
C ARG A 45 20.52 -9.42 -7.15
N VAL A 46 20.14 -10.39 -7.98
CA VAL A 46 19.01 -11.28 -7.74
C VAL A 46 19.57 -12.61 -7.24
N VAL A 47 19.11 -13.05 -6.09
CA VAL A 47 19.60 -14.26 -5.40
C VAL A 47 18.41 -15.11 -4.94
N PRO A 48 18.63 -16.41 -4.62
CA PRO A 48 17.57 -17.22 -4.03
C PRO A 48 16.97 -16.57 -2.79
N TYR A 49 15.64 -16.63 -2.66
CA TYR A 49 14.92 -16.16 -1.48
C TYR A 49 15.40 -16.91 -0.22
N GLY A 50 15.71 -16.18 0.83
CA GLY A 50 16.20 -16.76 2.07
C GLY A 50 16.33 -15.76 3.22
N PRO A 51 16.83 -16.21 4.36
CA PRO A 51 17.05 -15.37 5.53
C PRO A 51 18.03 -14.22 5.25
N ILE A 52 17.75 -13.07 5.85
CA ILE A 52 18.66 -11.92 5.87
C ILE A 52 19.48 -12.00 7.16
N ALA A 53 20.82 -12.05 7.02
CA ALA A 53 21.72 -12.02 8.17
C ALA A 53 22.01 -10.58 8.58
N LEU A 54 21.74 -10.24 9.84
CA LEU A 54 22.01 -8.92 10.43
C LEU A 54 22.83 -9.06 11.71
N SER A 55 23.69 -8.06 11.98
CA SER A 55 24.26 -7.91 13.32
C SER A 55 23.13 -7.71 14.34
N PRO A 56 23.18 -8.33 15.54
CA PRO A 56 22.25 -8.00 16.61
C PRO A 56 22.23 -6.52 17.00
N ALA A 57 23.31 -5.78 16.71
CA ALA A 57 23.41 -4.34 16.92
C ALA A 57 22.93 -3.50 15.71
N ALA A 58 22.40 -4.13 14.64
CA ALA A 58 21.91 -3.38 13.49
C ALA A 58 20.83 -2.38 13.92
N SER A 59 21.01 -1.12 13.55
CA SER A 59 20.19 0.00 14.04
C SER A 59 18.71 -0.14 13.72
N VAL A 60 18.36 -0.82 12.63
CA VAL A 60 16.97 -1.12 12.29
C VAL A 60 16.24 -1.93 13.38
N LEU A 61 16.94 -2.85 14.07
CA LEU A 61 16.37 -3.69 15.12
C LEU A 61 16.03 -2.91 16.39
N HIS A 62 16.64 -1.75 16.59
CA HIS A 62 16.51 -0.94 17.80
C HIS A 62 15.70 0.34 17.57
N TYR A 63 15.84 0.96 16.41
CA TYR A 63 15.30 2.29 16.12
C TYR A 63 14.29 2.30 14.99
N GLY A 64 14.00 1.14 14.38
CA GLY A 64 13.02 1.03 13.31
C GLY A 64 13.37 1.89 12.09
N THR A 65 14.66 2.05 11.79
CA THR A 65 15.14 2.86 10.67
C THR A 65 14.98 2.06 9.38
N GLU A 66 13.73 2.00 8.91
CA GLU A 66 13.33 1.26 7.71
C GLU A 66 12.14 1.93 7.02
N VAL A 67 12.03 1.71 5.72
CA VAL A 67 10.90 2.10 4.88
C VAL A 67 10.55 0.96 3.93
N PHE A 68 9.29 0.91 3.49
CA PHE A 68 8.87 -0.12 2.58
C PHE A 68 7.87 0.41 1.55
N GLU A 69 7.68 -0.37 0.50
CA GLU A 69 6.68 -0.12 -0.52
C GLU A 69 5.81 -1.34 -0.75
N GLY A 70 4.75 -1.13 -1.49
CA GLY A 70 3.87 -2.20 -1.94
C GLY A 70 3.25 -1.82 -3.27
N LEU A 71 3.54 -2.62 -4.29
CA LEU A 71 2.95 -2.54 -5.62
C LEU A 71 2.69 -3.96 -6.13
N LYS A 72 2.12 -4.07 -7.32
CA LYS A 72 1.73 -5.37 -7.87
C LYS A 72 2.16 -5.50 -9.32
N ALA A 73 2.50 -6.74 -9.72
CA ALA A 73 2.57 -7.13 -11.10
C ALA A 73 1.34 -7.99 -11.46
N TYR A 74 0.87 -7.81 -12.68
CA TYR A 74 -0.35 -8.43 -13.19
C TYR A 74 -0.06 -9.14 -14.50
N ARG A 75 -0.59 -10.36 -14.67
CA ARG A 75 -0.56 -11.07 -15.94
C ARG A 75 -1.76 -10.66 -16.78
N ARG A 76 -1.48 -10.08 -17.93
CA ARG A 76 -2.48 -9.64 -18.89
C ARG A 76 -3.08 -10.83 -19.64
N PRO A 77 -4.26 -10.68 -20.30
CA PRO A 77 -4.82 -11.71 -21.14
C PRO A 77 -3.93 -12.19 -22.30
N ASP A 78 -3.00 -11.33 -22.78
CA ASP A 78 -2.03 -11.66 -23.80
C ASP A 78 -0.77 -12.37 -23.26
N GLY A 79 -0.75 -12.70 -21.96
CA GLY A 79 0.35 -13.37 -21.27
C GLY A 79 1.48 -12.45 -20.81
N GLN A 80 1.51 -11.20 -21.25
CA GLN A 80 2.54 -10.25 -20.80
C GLN A 80 2.33 -9.86 -19.34
N VAL A 81 3.43 -9.50 -18.67
CA VAL A 81 3.39 -8.99 -17.29
C VAL A 81 3.53 -7.48 -17.30
N GLN A 82 2.72 -6.80 -16.51
CA GLN A 82 2.79 -5.34 -16.33
C GLN A 82 2.72 -4.92 -14.88
N LEU A 83 3.30 -3.74 -14.59
CA LEU A 83 3.24 -3.01 -13.33
C LEU A 83 2.26 -1.85 -13.47
N PHE A 84 1.70 -1.40 -12.35
CA PHE A 84 0.81 -0.24 -12.29
C PHE A 84 1.47 0.92 -11.55
N ARG A 85 1.79 2.03 -12.26
CA ARG A 85 2.40 3.28 -11.76
C ARG A 85 3.64 3.06 -10.87
N PRO A 86 4.60 2.19 -11.21
CA PRO A 86 5.74 1.87 -10.35
C PRO A 86 6.57 3.11 -9.97
N TRP A 87 6.67 4.11 -10.85
CA TRP A 87 7.37 5.37 -10.59
C TRP A 87 6.79 6.16 -9.41
N GLU A 88 5.48 6.09 -9.17
CA GLU A 88 4.85 6.75 -8.01
C GLU A 88 5.25 6.07 -6.69
N ASN A 89 5.36 4.74 -6.70
CA ASN A 89 5.86 3.97 -5.55
C ASN A 89 7.33 4.28 -5.29
N ILE A 90 8.17 4.33 -6.33
CA ILE A 90 9.59 4.64 -6.22
C ILE A 90 9.79 6.07 -5.68
N ALA A 91 9.06 7.04 -6.21
CA ALA A 91 9.11 8.42 -5.73
C ALA A 91 8.66 8.52 -4.25
N ARG A 92 7.67 7.70 -3.83
CA ARG A 92 7.23 7.65 -2.43
C ARG A 92 8.24 6.94 -1.54
N LEU A 93 8.89 5.87 -2.01
CA LEU A 93 10.01 5.23 -1.31
C LEU A 93 11.08 6.27 -0.97
N ASN A 94 11.53 7.05 -1.95
CA ASN A 94 12.56 8.05 -1.77
C ASN A 94 12.13 9.19 -0.81
N ARG A 95 10.87 9.64 -0.87
CA ARG A 95 10.33 10.58 0.13
C ARG A 95 10.33 9.98 1.54
N SER A 96 10.02 8.70 1.66
CA SER A 96 10.08 8.00 2.96
C SER A 96 11.52 7.86 3.45
N CYS A 97 12.48 7.57 2.56
CA CYS A 97 13.91 7.56 2.86
C CYS A 97 14.38 8.93 3.37
N GLU A 98 14.04 10.01 2.64
CA GLU A 98 14.36 11.38 3.04
C GLU A 98 13.84 11.69 4.46
N ARG A 99 12.60 11.31 4.74
CA ARG A 99 11.99 11.56 6.06
C ARG A 99 12.69 10.83 7.21
N LEU A 100 13.25 9.64 6.96
CA LEU A 100 13.94 8.82 7.98
C LEU A 100 15.48 8.95 7.94
N GLY A 101 16.03 9.80 7.06
CA GLY A 101 17.47 9.94 6.91
C GLY A 101 18.16 8.72 6.31
N LEU A 102 17.42 7.92 5.51
CA LEU A 102 17.95 6.79 4.76
C LEU A 102 18.46 7.23 3.38
N PRO A 103 19.45 6.53 2.80
CA PRO A 103 19.91 6.82 1.45
C PRO A 103 18.81 6.59 0.43
N GLN A 104 18.64 7.53 -0.51
CA GLN A 104 17.68 7.39 -1.61
C GLN A 104 18.27 6.50 -2.71
N VAL A 105 17.41 5.77 -3.41
CA VAL A 105 17.78 4.95 -4.57
C VAL A 105 17.49 5.73 -5.86
N ASP A 106 18.39 5.65 -6.83
CA ASP A 106 18.12 6.21 -8.16
C ASP A 106 16.81 5.63 -8.72
N PRO A 107 15.87 6.45 -9.21
CA PRO A 107 14.56 5.98 -9.68
C PRO A 107 14.63 4.98 -10.82
N ASP A 108 15.55 5.14 -11.76
CA ASP A 108 15.71 4.22 -12.90
C ASP A 108 16.32 2.90 -12.46
N ASP A 109 17.29 2.93 -11.52
CA ASP A 109 17.85 1.74 -10.91
C ASP A 109 16.82 0.98 -10.08
N ALA A 110 16.00 1.68 -9.31
CA ALA A 110 14.91 1.05 -8.54
C ALA A 110 13.87 0.39 -9.46
N LEU A 111 13.49 1.05 -10.58
CA LEU A 111 12.58 0.47 -11.56
C LEU A 111 13.19 -0.73 -12.26
N GLN A 112 14.48 -0.67 -12.62
CA GLN A 112 15.22 -1.79 -13.20
C GLN A 112 15.26 -2.98 -12.25
N ALA A 113 15.53 -2.75 -10.94
CA ALA A 113 15.54 -3.80 -9.92
C ALA A 113 14.19 -4.51 -9.80
N ILE A 114 13.09 -3.72 -9.75
CA ILE A 114 11.73 -4.26 -9.69
C ILE A 114 11.43 -5.10 -10.94
N LYS A 115 11.72 -4.59 -12.12
CA LYS A 115 11.48 -5.32 -13.39
C LYS A 115 12.31 -6.60 -13.45
N GLU A 116 13.59 -6.54 -13.08
CA GLU A 116 14.48 -7.69 -13.17
C GLU A 116 14.07 -8.84 -12.25
N VAL A 117 13.76 -8.56 -10.97
CA VAL A 117 13.33 -9.63 -10.06
C VAL A 117 11.97 -10.23 -10.48
N VAL A 118 11.04 -9.41 -11.00
CA VAL A 118 9.77 -9.89 -11.55
C VAL A 118 10.00 -10.71 -12.83
N ARG A 119 10.92 -10.30 -13.71
CA ARG A 119 11.29 -11.04 -14.92
C ARG A 119 11.89 -12.40 -14.59
N VAL A 120 12.75 -12.47 -13.57
CA VAL A 120 13.38 -13.72 -13.13
C VAL A 120 12.34 -14.72 -12.60
N ASP A 121 11.33 -14.24 -11.88
CA ASP A 121 10.25 -15.01 -11.28
C ASP A 121 8.90 -14.82 -11.99
N GLN A 122 8.91 -14.53 -13.29
CA GLN A 122 7.67 -14.25 -14.03
C GLN A 122 6.66 -15.40 -14.00
N ASP A 123 7.11 -16.65 -13.86
CA ASP A 123 6.23 -17.82 -13.77
C ASP A 123 5.41 -17.85 -12.47
N TRP A 124 5.84 -17.09 -11.46
CA TRP A 124 5.12 -16.89 -10.22
C TRP A 124 4.02 -15.80 -10.29
N VAL A 125 3.88 -15.09 -11.42
CA VAL A 125 2.77 -14.15 -11.62
C VAL A 125 1.51 -14.93 -11.96
N PRO A 126 0.51 -14.99 -11.06
CA PRO A 126 -0.69 -15.78 -11.31
C PRO A 126 -1.55 -15.16 -12.41
N SER A 127 -2.39 -15.99 -13.06
CA SER A 127 -3.23 -15.58 -14.21
C SER A 127 -4.74 -15.56 -13.90
N ASP A 128 -5.14 -16.13 -12.77
CA ASP A 128 -6.56 -16.19 -12.43
C ASP A 128 -7.14 -14.81 -12.08
N PRO A 129 -8.41 -14.55 -12.37
CA PRO A 129 -9.04 -13.29 -12.04
C PRO A 129 -8.91 -12.92 -10.55
N GLY A 130 -8.58 -11.65 -10.28
CA GLY A 130 -8.39 -11.16 -8.92
C GLY A 130 -7.02 -11.43 -8.30
N THR A 131 -6.18 -12.26 -8.93
CA THR A 131 -4.84 -12.59 -8.44
C THR A 131 -3.78 -11.58 -8.93
N SER A 132 -2.62 -11.57 -8.28
CA SER A 132 -1.51 -10.70 -8.67
C SER A 132 -0.21 -11.17 -8.01
N LEU A 133 0.93 -10.73 -8.50
CA LEU A 133 2.19 -10.85 -7.78
C LEU A 133 2.41 -9.58 -6.96
N TYR A 134 2.37 -9.69 -5.64
CA TYR A 134 2.66 -8.58 -4.75
C TYR A 134 4.18 -8.38 -4.65
N ILE A 135 4.62 -7.15 -4.82
CA ILE A 135 6.02 -6.74 -4.80
C ILE A 135 6.24 -5.91 -3.54
N ARG A 136 7.21 -6.31 -2.70
CA ARG A 136 7.57 -5.65 -1.46
C ARG A 136 9.01 -5.13 -1.53
N PRO A 137 9.26 -3.94 -2.07
CA PRO A 137 10.52 -3.25 -1.85
C PRO A 137 10.59 -2.76 -0.41
N PHE A 138 11.74 -2.87 0.21
CA PHE A 138 12.02 -2.27 1.52
C PHE A 138 13.49 -1.92 1.64
N LEU A 139 13.77 -0.88 2.41
CA LEU A 139 15.11 -0.35 2.62
C LEU A 139 15.30 -0.12 4.12
N TYR A 140 16.41 -0.58 4.66
CA TYR A 140 16.66 -0.50 6.09
C TYR A 140 18.16 -0.27 6.38
N SER A 141 18.46 0.37 7.52
CA SER A 141 19.82 0.56 8.00
C SER A 141 20.38 -0.75 8.54
N THR A 142 21.61 -1.04 8.14
CA THR A 142 22.41 -2.19 8.62
C THR A 142 23.53 -1.80 9.56
N ASP A 143 23.70 -0.50 9.89
CA ASP A 143 24.75 0.01 10.80
C ASP A 143 24.82 -0.82 12.07
N PRO A 144 25.96 -1.50 12.38
CA PRO A 144 26.08 -2.40 13.52
C PRO A 144 26.43 -1.63 14.80
N THR A 145 25.55 -0.71 15.23
CA THR A 145 25.81 0.18 16.37
C THR A 145 24.53 0.49 17.14
N LEU A 146 24.68 0.69 18.44
CA LEU A 146 23.64 1.23 19.34
C LEU A 146 23.72 2.75 19.49
N ALA A 147 24.71 3.42 18.87
CA ALA A 147 24.76 4.87 18.83
C ALA A 147 23.70 5.41 17.86
N LEU A 148 23.05 6.51 18.27
CA LEU A 148 22.09 7.20 17.43
C LEU A 148 22.82 8.21 16.54
N HIS A 149 22.89 7.94 15.26
CA HIS A 149 23.56 8.79 14.25
C HIS A 149 22.86 8.64 12.88
N GLY A 150 23.36 9.36 11.88
CA GLY A 150 22.93 9.18 10.49
C GLY A 150 23.24 7.77 9.96
N VAL A 151 22.55 7.36 8.92
CA VAL A 151 22.74 6.03 8.31
C VAL A 151 23.95 6.04 7.40
N HIS A 152 24.92 5.15 7.67
CA HIS A 152 26.14 4.95 6.88
C HIS A 152 26.13 3.65 6.09
N GLU A 153 25.35 2.65 6.55
CA GLU A 153 25.17 1.37 5.90
C GLU A 153 23.69 1.01 5.78
N ALA A 154 23.27 0.54 4.62
CA ALA A 154 21.88 0.14 4.37
C ALA A 154 21.81 -0.98 3.35
N SER A 155 20.66 -1.66 3.31
CA SER A 155 20.32 -2.59 2.25
C SER A 155 18.96 -2.25 1.63
N PHE A 156 18.86 -2.33 0.31
CA PHE A 156 17.61 -2.28 -0.45
C PHE A 156 17.27 -3.66 -0.95
N VAL A 157 16.11 -4.16 -0.55
CA VAL A 157 15.66 -5.53 -0.83
C VAL A 157 14.28 -5.50 -1.48
N ILE A 158 14.04 -6.41 -2.42
CA ILE A 158 12.72 -6.62 -3.01
C ILE A 158 12.38 -8.09 -2.91
N ILE A 159 11.27 -8.42 -2.24
CA ILE A 159 10.70 -9.76 -2.19
C ILE A 159 9.36 -9.80 -2.91
N LEU A 160 8.98 -10.96 -3.40
CA LEU A 160 7.79 -11.18 -4.21
C LEU A 160 6.89 -12.23 -3.56
N SER A 161 5.58 -11.99 -3.61
CA SER A 161 4.58 -12.91 -3.04
C SER A 161 3.39 -13.01 -3.99
N PRO A 162 3.14 -14.17 -4.62
CA PRO A 162 1.91 -14.38 -5.36
C PRO A 162 0.73 -14.29 -4.38
N SER A 163 -0.28 -13.53 -4.76
CA SER A 163 -1.43 -13.25 -3.90
C SER A 163 -2.72 -13.64 -4.59
N GLY A 164 -3.59 -14.30 -3.85
CA GLY A 164 -4.95 -14.61 -4.23
C GLY A 164 -5.82 -13.36 -4.32
N SER A 165 -7.08 -13.53 -4.63
CA SER A 165 -8.05 -12.43 -4.58
C SER A 165 -8.16 -11.91 -3.15
N TYR A 166 -8.02 -10.58 -2.97
CA TYR A 166 -8.21 -9.96 -1.65
C TYR A 166 -9.62 -10.20 -1.09
N PHE A 167 -10.58 -10.33 -1.96
CA PHE A 167 -11.97 -10.67 -1.64
C PHE A 167 -12.29 -12.05 -2.24
N ALA A 168 -11.99 -13.12 -1.52
CA ALA A 168 -12.22 -14.49 -1.97
C ALA A 168 -13.68 -14.75 -2.42
N ASP A 169 -14.64 -14.13 -1.72
CA ASP A 169 -16.08 -14.21 -2.01
C ASP A 169 -16.63 -12.99 -2.75
N GLY A 170 -15.79 -12.22 -3.44
CA GLY A 170 -16.14 -10.96 -4.06
C GLY A 170 -16.10 -9.77 -3.12
N LEU A 171 -16.24 -8.57 -3.68
CA LEU A 171 -16.20 -7.31 -2.93
C LEU A 171 -17.33 -7.30 -1.88
N LYS A 172 -16.99 -7.08 -0.60
CA LYS A 172 -17.96 -7.01 0.51
C LYS A 172 -17.75 -5.74 1.32
N PRO A 173 -18.84 -5.03 1.67
CA PRO A 173 -18.74 -3.88 2.56
C PRO A 173 -18.33 -4.30 3.98
N VAL A 174 -17.42 -3.54 4.59
CA VAL A 174 -16.93 -3.79 5.95
C VAL A 174 -17.30 -2.64 6.90
N PRO A 175 -17.52 -2.90 8.18
CA PRO A 175 -17.75 -1.85 9.18
C PRO A 175 -16.41 -1.24 9.63
N ILE A 176 -16.39 0.08 9.86
CA ILE A 176 -15.24 0.82 10.39
C ILE A 176 -15.63 1.61 11.62
N MET A 177 -14.74 1.72 12.61
CA MET A 177 -14.97 2.43 13.87
C MET A 177 -14.02 3.62 14.01
N VAL A 178 -14.53 4.78 14.38
CA VAL A 178 -13.72 5.95 14.72
C VAL A 178 -12.85 5.64 15.94
N GLU A 179 -11.54 5.82 15.79
CA GLU A 179 -10.58 5.66 16.88
C GLU A 179 -10.47 6.97 17.67
N THR A 180 -10.70 6.89 18.97
CA THR A 180 -10.75 8.06 19.86
C THR A 180 -9.65 8.08 20.92
N GLU A 181 -8.94 6.96 21.14
CA GLU A 181 -7.91 6.85 22.16
C GLU A 181 -6.51 7.03 21.57
N ASP A 182 -6.21 6.27 20.51
CA ASP A 182 -4.91 6.29 19.86
C ASP A 182 -4.90 7.23 18.65
N VAL A 183 -3.70 7.64 18.24
CA VAL A 183 -3.47 8.38 16.99
C VAL A 183 -2.49 7.61 16.13
N ARG A 184 -2.72 7.59 14.82
CA ARG A 184 -1.83 6.95 13.87
C ARG A 184 -0.55 7.75 13.65
N ALA A 185 -0.69 9.05 13.53
CA ALA A 185 0.38 9.97 13.18
C ALA A 185 0.03 11.42 13.55
N VAL A 186 1.03 12.28 13.53
CA VAL A 186 0.89 13.73 13.68
C VAL A 186 1.65 14.44 12.58
N ARG A 187 1.27 15.69 12.27
CA ARG A 187 2.03 16.56 11.35
C ARG A 187 3.45 16.74 11.86
N GLY A 188 4.44 16.66 10.97
CA GLY A 188 5.85 16.72 11.33
C GLY A 188 6.41 15.40 11.91
N GLY A 189 5.56 14.40 12.13
CA GLY A 189 5.95 13.03 12.43
C GLY A 189 6.26 12.23 11.17
N THR A 190 6.07 10.90 11.23
CA THR A 190 6.36 9.97 10.13
C THR A 190 5.14 9.57 9.32
N GLY A 191 3.97 10.20 9.54
CA GLY A 191 2.68 9.77 8.97
C GLY A 191 2.61 9.68 7.46
N GLU A 192 3.31 10.56 6.73
CA GLU A 192 3.38 10.52 5.27
C GLU A 192 4.55 9.68 4.73
N ALA A 193 5.41 9.13 5.59
CA ALA A 193 6.40 8.13 5.25
C ALA A 193 5.82 6.72 5.39
N LYS A 194 6.24 5.80 4.52
CA LYS A 194 5.81 4.41 4.60
C LYS A 194 6.86 3.61 5.36
N CYS A 195 6.80 3.68 6.71
CA CYS A 195 7.73 3.05 7.64
C CYS A 195 7.01 2.21 8.70
N GLY A 196 7.64 1.17 9.21
CA GLY A 196 7.05 0.17 10.10
C GLY A 196 6.50 0.72 11.41
N GLY A 197 7.11 1.79 11.94
CA GLY A 197 6.63 2.42 13.18
C GLY A 197 5.17 2.87 13.11
N ASN A 198 4.72 3.39 11.95
CA ASN A 198 3.32 3.79 11.76
C ASN A 198 2.37 2.58 11.79
N TYR A 199 2.83 1.40 11.38
CA TYR A 199 2.03 0.17 11.34
C TYR A 199 2.01 -0.53 12.70
N GLY A 200 3.16 -0.62 13.37
CA GLY A 200 3.23 -1.17 14.72
C GLY A 200 2.34 -0.41 15.72
N ALA A 201 2.30 0.93 15.62
CA ALA A 201 1.44 1.76 16.45
C ALA A 201 -0.07 1.52 16.24
N ALA A 202 -0.47 0.97 15.09
CA ALA A 202 -1.87 0.73 14.76
C ALA A 202 -2.44 -0.58 15.33
N ASN A 203 -1.61 -1.52 15.79
CA ASN A 203 -2.04 -2.86 16.21
C ASN A 203 -3.07 -2.82 17.33
N ARG A 204 -2.80 -2.08 18.40
CA ARG A 204 -3.71 -1.99 19.57
C ARG A 204 -5.09 -1.46 19.20
N ALA A 205 -5.16 -0.45 18.35
CA ALA A 205 -6.43 0.10 17.89
C ALA A 205 -7.19 -0.89 17.00
N GLY A 206 -6.46 -1.64 16.15
CA GLY A 206 -7.02 -2.72 15.33
C GLY A 206 -7.67 -3.82 16.19
N GLU A 207 -6.97 -4.31 17.21
CA GLU A 207 -7.50 -5.32 18.14
C GLU A 207 -8.77 -4.82 18.87
N ARG A 208 -8.79 -3.54 19.30
CA ARG A 208 -10.00 -2.94 19.91
C ARG A 208 -11.18 -2.89 18.95
N ALA A 209 -10.93 -2.55 17.70
CA ALA A 209 -11.97 -2.50 16.68
C ALA A 209 -12.54 -3.90 16.41
N GLU A 210 -11.68 -4.89 16.23
CA GLU A 210 -12.06 -6.30 16.03
C GLU A 210 -12.90 -6.84 17.20
N ALA A 211 -12.48 -6.58 18.44
CA ALA A 211 -13.22 -6.97 19.65
C ALA A 211 -14.64 -6.36 19.72
N LYS A 212 -14.87 -5.23 19.02
CA LYS A 212 -16.17 -4.56 18.91
C LYS A 212 -16.93 -4.91 17.61
N GLY A 213 -16.43 -5.85 16.81
CA GLY A 213 -17.05 -6.29 15.55
C GLY A 213 -16.85 -5.33 14.38
N TYR A 214 -15.77 -4.54 14.39
CA TYR A 214 -15.36 -3.69 13.27
C TYR A 214 -14.11 -4.25 12.60
N SER A 215 -14.02 -4.10 11.31
CA SER A 215 -12.89 -4.63 10.52
C SER A 215 -11.68 -3.69 10.53
N GLN A 216 -11.89 -2.40 10.75
CA GLN A 216 -10.87 -1.36 10.65
C GLN A 216 -11.20 -0.20 11.60
N VAL A 217 -10.20 0.64 11.86
CA VAL A 217 -10.37 1.93 12.55
C VAL A 217 -10.33 3.08 11.55
N LEU A 218 -11.16 4.09 11.79
CA LEU A 218 -11.12 5.38 11.12
C LEU A 218 -10.31 6.35 11.98
N TRP A 219 -9.13 6.71 11.52
CA TRP A 219 -8.20 7.56 12.24
C TRP A 219 -8.62 9.01 12.17
N LEU A 220 -8.49 9.71 13.28
CA LEU A 220 -8.60 11.17 13.38
C LEU A 220 -7.20 11.78 13.48
N ASP A 221 -7.11 13.08 13.16
CA ASP A 221 -5.89 13.88 13.31
C ASP A 221 -5.38 13.83 14.76
N GLY A 222 -4.06 13.84 14.91
CA GLY A 222 -3.42 13.64 16.20
C GLY A 222 -3.42 14.88 17.13
N VAL A 223 -3.92 16.03 16.68
CA VAL A 223 -3.92 17.29 17.45
C VAL A 223 -5.30 17.63 17.97
N GLU A 224 -6.25 17.81 17.07
CA GLU A 224 -7.62 18.21 17.43
C GLU A 224 -8.54 17.01 17.66
N ARG A 225 -8.13 15.81 17.15
CA ARG A 225 -8.95 14.58 17.15
C ARG A 225 -10.34 14.78 16.56
N LYS A 226 -10.39 15.60 15.53
CA LYS A 226 -11.61 16.09 14.91
C LYS A 226 -11.70 15.73 13.43
N TYR A 227 -10.59 15.76 12.73
CA TYR A 227 -10.57 15.57 11.28
C TYR A 227 -10.19 14.15 10.90
N VAL A 228 -10.98 13.56 10.02
CA VAL A 228 -10.73 12.22 9.47
C VAL A 228 -9.45 12.23 8.65
N GLU A 229 -8.63 11.19 8.81
CA GLU A 229 -7.36 11.04 8.08
C GLU A 229 -7.32 9.79 7.21
N GLU A 230 -7.33 8.61 7.81
CA GLU A 230 -7.18 7.32 7.12
C GLU A 230 -8.08 6.25 7.71
N GLY A 231 -8.35 5.17 6.95
CA GLY A 231 -9.05 3.98 7.41
C GLY A 231 -8.08 2.80 7.52
N GLY A 232 -7.75 2.37 8.75
CA GLY A 232 -6.75 1.33 8.97
C GLY A 232 -5.39 1.73 8.36
N GLY A 233 -4.87 0.93 7.43
CA GLY A 233 -3.65 1.22 6.66
C GLY A 233 -3.92 1.77 5.25
N MET A 234 -5.10 2.35 5.00
CA MET A 234 -5.55 2.81 3.69
C MET A 234 -6.05 4.25 3.74
N ASN A 235 -5.96 4.97 2.62
CA ASN A 235 -6.70 6.23 2.46
C ASN A 235 -8.22 5.96 2.44
N VAL A 236 -9.03 6.99 2.63
CA VAL A 236 -10.48 6.88 2.68
C VAL A 236 -11.15 7.95 1.84
N MET A 237 -12.30 7.63 1.25
CA MET A 237 -13.12 8.53 0.46
C MET A 237 -14.60 8.36 0.82
N PHE A 238 -15.35 9.45 0.71
CA PHE A 238 -16.76 9.52 1.06
C PHE A 238 -17.53 10.23 -0.06
N LYS A 239 -18.63 9.67 -0.50
CA LYS A 239 -19.55 10.36 -1.42
C LYS A 239 -20.67 11.02 -0.59
N ILE A 240 -20.64 12.34 -0.52
CA ILE A 240 -21.57 13.17 0.26
C ILE A 240 -22.28 14.14 -0.68
N ASN A 241 -23.60 14.06 -0.75
CA ASN A 241 -24.43 14.91 -1.63
C ASN A 241 -23.89 14.99 -3.07
N GLY A 242 -23.54 13.82 -3.65
CA GLY A 242 -23.03 13.70 -5.02
C GLY A 242 -21.56 14.10 -5.22
N THR A 243 -20.87 14.62 -4.21
CA THR A 243 -19.45 15.00 -4.26
C THR A 243 -18.61 13.96 -3.55
N VAL A 244 -17.47 13.56 -4.14
CA VAL A 244 -16.49 12.71 -3.48
C VAL A 244 -15.55 13.56 -2.64
N VAL A 245 -15.54 13.33 -1.34
CA VAL A 245 -14.65 14.02 -0.39
C VAL A 245 -13.58 13.04 0.08
N THR A 246 -12.33 13.46 0.07
CA THR A 246 -11.22 12.72 0.66
C THR A 246 -10.36 13.65 1.52
N PRO A 247 -9.84 13.17 2.66
CA PRO A 247 -8.98 13.99 3.51
C PRO A 247 -7.81 14.61 2.74
N ALA A 248 -7.57 15.90 2.96
CA ALA A 248 -6.44 16.63 2.40
C ALA A 248 -5.11 16.10 2.96
N LEU A 249 -4.08 16.06 2.13
CA LEU A 249 -2.74 15.64 2.53
C LEU A 249 -2.06 16.74 3.37
N THR A 250 -2.13 16.60 4.70
CA THR A 250 -1.70 17.64 5.65
C THR A 250 -0.32 17.38 6.27
N GLY A 251 0.38 16.32 5.87
CA GLY A 251 1.69 15.94 6.42
C GLY A 251 1.63 14.79 7.44
N SER A 252 0.44 14.23 7.69
CA SER A 252 0.22 13.04 8.53
C SER A 252 -0.38 11.87 7.74
N ILE A 253 -0.87 12.10 6.54
CA ILE A 253 -1.58 11.14 5.68
C ILE A 253 -0.66 10.63 4.59
N LEU A 254 -0.64 9.31 4.37
CA LEU A 254 0.16 8.70 3.30
C LEU A 254 -0.40 9.09 1.92
N ARG A 255 0.49 9.53 1.02
CA ARG A 255 0.17 9.86 -0.38
C ARG A 255 -0.09 8.58 -1.18
N GLY A 256 -1.32 8.06 -1.10
CA GLY A 256 -1.70 6.80 -1.75
C GLY A 256 -1.65 6.86 -3.27
N VAL A 257 -0.98 5.89 -3.90
CA VAL A 257 -0.92 5.78 -5.38
C VAL A 257 -2.30 5.45 -5.93
N THR A 258 -3.03 4.53 -5.30
CA THR A 258 -4.40 4.19 -5.69
C THR A 258 -5.36 5.37 -5.46
N ARG A 259 -5.19 6.12 -4.35
CA ARG A 259 -5.95 7.35 -4.10
C ARG A 259 -5.76 8.38 -5.22
N LYS A 260 -4.52 8.63 -5.62
CA LYS A 260 -4.20 9.54 -6.73
C LYS A 260 -4.87 9.08 -8.02
N SER A 261 -4.78 7.80 -8.34
CA SER A 261 -5.41 7.21 -9.54
C SER A 261 -6.94 7.32 -9.51
N ALA A 262 -7.58 7.08 -8.36
CA ALA A 262 -9.03 7.26 -8.23
C ALA A 262 -9.47 8.72 -8.41
N ILE A 263 -8.72 9.69 -7.89
CA ILE A 263 -9.01 11.12 -8.09
C ILE A 263 -8.92 11.48 -9.59
N GLU A 264 -7.89 11.00 -10.28
CA GLU A 264 -7.72 11.23 -11.72
C GLU A 264 -8.87 10.60 -12.53
N LEU A 265 -9.29 9.37 -12.20
CA LEU A 265 -10.46 8.71 -12.80
C LEU A 265 -11.76 9.46 -12.55
N LEU A 266 -12.04 9.82 -11.29
CA LEU A 266 -13.26 10.55 -10.93
C LEU A 266 -13.35 11.88 -11.70
N LYS A 267 -12.25 12.60 -11.79
CA LYS A 267 -12.17 13.84 -12.56
C LYS A 267 -12.41 13.60 -14.06
N SER A 268 -11.90 12.52 -14.62
CA SER A 268 -12.15 12.16 -16.03
C SER A 268 -13.61 11.81 -16.32
N TRP A 269 -14.34 11.38 -15.30
CA TRP A 269 -15.81 11.16 -15.38
C TRP A 269 -16.65 12.40 -15.05
N ASN A 270 -16.01 13.58 -14.89
CA ASN A 270 -16.65 14.82 -14.45
C ASN A 270 -17.36 14.67 -13.08
N MET A 271 -16.88 13.78 -12.23
CA MET A 271 -17.35 13.64 -10.85
C MET A 271 -16.70 14.73 -9.99
N PRO A 272 -17.47 15.50 -9.22
CA PRO A 272 -16.90 16.46 -8.28
C PRO A 272 -16.06 15.76 -7.23
N VAL A 273 -14.82 16.22 -7.03
CA VAL A 273 -13.89 15.68 -6.01
C VAL A 273 -13.31 16.83 -5.22
N GLU A 274 -13.40 16.75 -3.90
CA GLU A 274 -12.81 17.69 -2.95
C GLU A 274 -11.74 16.99 -2.08
N GLU A 275 -10.54 17.56 -2.10
CA GLU A 275 -9.46 17.20 -1.18
C GLU A 275 -9.45 18.26 -0.07
N ARG A 276 -10.09 17.99 1.06
CA ARG A 276 -10.27 18.94 2.15
C ARG A 276 -10.27 18.30 3.54
N LEU A 277 -10.24 19.11 4.57
CA LEU A 277 -10.53 18.63 5.92
C LEU A 277 -12.00 18.19 6.01
N LEU A 278 -12.24 17.06 6.61
CA LEU A 278 -13.57 16.51 6.88
C LEU A 278 -13.65 16.21 8.38
N SER A 279 -14.49 16.92 9.11
CA SER A 279 -14.65 16.62 10.52
C SER A 279 -15.48 15.35 10.73
N VAL A 280 -15.21 14.65 11.83
CA VAL A 280 -16.00 13.47 12.22
C VAL A 280 -17.45 13.85 12.46
N ASP A 281 -17.73 15.02 13.02
CA ASP A 281 -19.10 15.54 13.24
C ASP A 281 -19.84 15.72 11.91
N GLU A 282 -19.19 16.34 10.90
CA GLU A 282 -19.75 16.49 9.56
C GLU A 282 -20.04 15.14 8.90
N LEU A 283 -19.10 14.19 9.01
CA LEU A 283 -19.27 12.84 8.45
C LEU A 283 -20.46 12.10 9.09
N PHE A 284 -20.59 12.17 10.43
CA PHE A 284 -21.66 11.49 11.14
C PHE A 284 -23.01 12.18 10.96
N GLU A 285 -23.03 13.50 10.81
CA GLU A 285 -24.25 14.24 10.44
C GLU A 285 -24.69 13.85 9.00
N ALA A 286 -23.75 13.74 8.06
CA ALA A 286 -24.06 13.27 6.71
C ALA A 286 -24.60 11.83 6.72
N ALA A 287 -24.05 10.95 7.56
CA ALA A 287 -24.55 9.58 7.73
C ALA A 287 -25.96 9.57 8.34
N ARG A 288 -26.20 10.38 9.37
CA ARG A 288 -27.51 10.50 10.07
C ARG A 288 -28.61 11.01 9.15
N THR A 289 -28.31 11.98 8.29
CA THR A 289 -29.29 12.62 7.38
C THR A 289 -29.49 11.87 6.07
N GLY A 290 -28.63 10.86 5.77
CA GLY A 290 -28.63 10.16 4.50
C GLY A 290 -27.89 10.91 3.38
N ALA A 291 -27.19 11.99 3.69
CA ALA A 291 -26.34 12.72 2.75
C ALA A 291 -25.06 11.94 2.39
N LEU A 292 -24.60 11.05 3.27
CA LEU A 292 -23.53 10.10 2.98
C LEU A 292 -24.07 8.93 2.15
N GLU A 293 -23.77 8.96 0.85
CA GLU A 293 -24.28 7.98 -0.11
C GLU A 293 -23.41 6.72 -0.18
N GLU A 294 -22.08 6.90 -0.21
CA GLU A 294 -21.09 5.81 -0.28
C GLU A 294 -19.83 6.19 0.51
N ALA A 295 -19.14 5.17 1.01
CA ALA A 295 -17.81 5.32 1.62
C ALA A 295 -16.95 4.11 1.29
N TRP A 296 -15.64 4.31 1.13
CA TRP A 296 -14.70 3.24 0.88
C TRP A 296 -13.27 3.59 1.34
N CYS A 297 -12.53 2.59 1.77
CA CYS A 297 -11.08 2.67 1.88
C CYS A 297 -10.43 2.33 0.54
N ILE A 298 -9.22 2.86 0.32
CA ILE A 298 -8.50 2.72 -0.95
C ILE A 298 -7.01 2.50 -0.73
N GLY A 299 -6.46 1.44 -1.34
CA GLY A 299 -5.05 1.06 -1.18
C GLY A 299 -4.62 -0.01 -2.17
N THR A 300 -3.33 -0.35 -2.20
CA THR A 300 -2.77 -1.28 -3.18
C THR A 300 -3.32 -2.71 -3.04
N ALA A 301 -3.49 -3.21 -1.81
CA ALA A 301 -3.90 -4.59 -1.58
C ALA A 301 -5.35 -4.83 -2.02
N ALA A 302 -6.29 -4.06 -1.48
CA ALA A 302 -7.73 -4.20 -1.71
C ALA A 302 -8.22 -3.47 -2.97
N VAL A 303 -7.46 -2.51 -3.50
CA VAL A 303 -7.83 -1.51 -4.50
C VAL A 303 -8.94 -0.61 -3.95
N ILE A 304 -10.16 -1.08 -3.83
CA ILE A 304 -11.31 -0.44 -3.19
C ILE A 304 -11.88 -1.40 -2.14
N SER A 305 -12.08 -0.93 -0.92
CA SER A 305 -12.76 -1.65 0.16
C SER A 305 -13.99 -0.86 0.61
N PRO A 306 -15.20 -1.19 0.14
CA PRO A 306 -16.41 -0.47 0.50
C PRO A 306 -16.68 -0.52 2.01
N LEU A 307 -17.20 0.57 2.56
CA LEU A 307 -17.60 0.66 3.95
C LEU A 307 -19.13 0.51 4.05
N GLY A 308 -19.58 -0.49 4.80
CA GLY A 308 -21.01 -0.77 5.01
C GLY A 308 -21.59 -0.12 6.26
N ALA A 309 -20.74 0.26 7.22
CA ALA A 309 -21.15 0.95 8.42
C ALA A 309 -20.03 1.79 9.03
N LEU A 310 -20.41 2.89 9.69
CA LEU A 310 -19.57 3.76 10.50
C LEU A 310 -20.00 3.68 11.97
N GLY A 311 -19.03 3.49 12.88
CA GLY A 311 -19.26 3.51 14.33
C GLY A 311 -18.48 4.64 15.01
N TRP A 312 -19.09 5.33 15.98
CA TRP A 312 -18.44 6.34 16.82
C TRP A 312 -19.07 6.34 18.23
N GLY A 313 -18.31 5.93 19.23
CA GLY A 313 -18.86 5.66 20.56
C GLY A 313 -19.94 4.57 20.48
N ASP A 314 -21.13 4.89 20.98
CA ASP A 314 -22.29 4.00 20.95
C ASP A 314 -23.18 4.17 19.69
N VAL A 315 -22.80 5.09 18.79
CA VAL A 315 -23.56 5.38 17.58
C VAL A 315 -23.01 4.56 16.41
N ARG A 316 -23.91 3.94 15.64
CA ARG A 316 -23.60 3.21 14.42
C ARG A 316 -24.60 3.57 13.32
N TYR A 317 -24.09 3.98 12.17
CA TYR A 317 -24.89 4.21 10.97
C TYR A 317 -24.48 3.26 9.85
N GLU A 318 -25.46 2.71 9.15
CA GLU A 318 -25.22 2.00 7.91
C GLU A 318 -24.95 2.99 6.78
N VAL A 319 -24.01 2.63 5.90
CA VAL A 319 -23.72 3.35 4.66
C VAL A 319 -24.34 2.57 3.51
N ASN A 320 -25.14 3.22 2.69
CA ASN A 320 -25.85 2.60 1.54
C ASN A 320 -26.65 1.34 1.92
N GLY A 321 -27.22 1.27 3.12
CA GLY A 321 -27.93 0.09 3.62
C GLY A 321 -27.04 -1.16 3.70
N GLY A 322 -25.77 -1.01 4.02
CA GLY A 322 -24.79 -2.10 4.12
C GLY A 322 -24.40 -2.72 2.77
N ARG A 323 -24.71 -2.08 1.65
CA ARG A 323 -24.46 -2.59 0.29
C ARG A 323 -23.29 -1.86 -0.38
N ILE A 324 -22.69 -2.51 -1.39
CA ILE A 324 -21.68 -1.87 -2.24
C ILE A 324 -22.35 -0.72 -3.00
N GLY A 325 -21.69 0.43 -3.02
CA GLY A 325 -22.13 1.58 -3.80
C GLY A 325 -21.79 1.44 -5.29
N ALA A 326 -22.61 2.04 -6.13
CA ALA A 326 -22.41 1.98 -7.59
C ALA A 326 -21.10 2.64 -8.03
N LEU A 327 -20.71 3.73 -7.35
CA LEU A 327 -19.44 4.43 -7.65
C LEU A 327 -18.24 3.63 -7.17
N SER A 328 -18.30 3.05 -5.95
CA SER A 328 -17.27 2.17 -5.40
C SER A 328 -17.01 0.98 -6.32
N GLN A 329 -18.09 0.34 -6.81
CA GLN A 329 -17.98 -0.78 -7.76
C GLN A 329 -17.36 -0.31 -9.09
N LYS A 330 -17.83 0.80 -9.65
CA LYS A 330 -17.30 1.35 -10.91
C LYS A 330 -15.81 1.67 -10.81
N LEU A 331 -15.37 2.28 -9.68
CA LEU A 331 -13.95 2.56 -9.43
C LEU A 331 -13.13 1.28 -9.35
N TYR A 332 -13.63 0.27 -8.65
CA TYR A 332 -12.98 -1.03 -8.54
C TYR A 332 -12.81 -1.67 -9.91
N ASP A 333 -13.89 -1.77 -10.70
CA ASP A 333 -13.88 -2.40 -12.02
C ASP A 333 -12.96 -1.70 -13.02
N GLU A 334 -12.89 -0.36 -12.96
CA GLU A 334 -12.03 0.42 -13.86
C GLU A 334 -10.57 0.29 -13.49
N LEU A 335 -10.23 0.52 -12.21
CA LEU A 335 -8.85 0.41 -11.73
C LEU A 335 -8.29 -0.99 -11.95
N THR A 336 -9.04 -2.02 -11.57
CA THR A 336 -8.60 -3.41 -11.75
C THR A 336 -8.54 -3.79 -13.23
N GLY A 337 -9.48 -3.32 -14.04
CA GLY A 337 -9.47 -3.54 -15.48
C GLY A 337 -8.22 -2.98 -16.17
N ILE A 338 -7.77 -1.77 -15.78
CA ILE A 338 -6.52 -1.18 -16.26
C ILE A 338 -5.32 -1.98 -15.72
N GLN A 339 -5.33 -2.35 -14.43
CA GLN A 339 -4.24 -3.10 -13.79
C GLN A 339 -4.02 -4.46 -14.44
N TRP A 340 -5.06 -5.20 -14.77
CA TRP A 340 -4.97 -6.50 -15.48
C TRP A 340 -4.91 -6.39 -17.01
N GLY A 341 -5.01 -5.17 -17.57
CA GLY A 341 -4.99 -4.95 -19.01
C GLY A 341 -6.22 -5.49 -19.75
N THR A 342 -7.33 -5.67 -19.04
CA THR A 342 -8.66 -6.01 -19.61
C THR A 342 -9.43 -4.77 -20.06
N ARG A 343 -8.98 -3.58 -19.64
CA ARG A 343 -9.47 -2.27 -20.08
C ARG A 343 -8.32 -1.42 -20.63
N PRO A 344 -8.60 -0.47 -21.53
CA PRO A 344 -7.60 0.48 -22.01
C PRO A 344 -7.01 1.30 -20.86
N ASP A 345 -5.74 1.69 -21.01
CA ASP A 345 -5.05 2.62 -20.12
C ASP A 345 -4.90 3.99 -20.80
N PRO A 346 -5.87 4.89 -20.69
CA PRO A 346 -5.83 6.21 -21.34
C PRO A 346 -4.88 7.18 -20.64
N PHE A 347 -4.35 6.81 -19.48
CA PHE A 347 -3.51 7.67 -18.65
C PHE A 347 -2.02 7.31 -18.73
N GLY A 348 -1.67 6.19 -19.36
CA GLY A 348 -0.30 5.69 -19.40
C GLY A 348 0.22 5.23 -18.03
N TRP A 349 -0.64 4.64 -17.20
CA TRP A 349 -0.29 4.18 -15.85
C TRP A 349 0.43 2.84 -15.81
N THR A 350 0.34 2.08 -16.89
CA THR A 350 0.92 0.73 -16.94
C THR A 350 2.33 0.73 -17.51
N CYS A 351 3.16 -0.15 -17.01
CA CYS A 351 4.54 -0.34 -17.43
C CYS A 351 4.80 -1.84 -17.62
N LYS A 352 5.19 -2.24 -18.83
CA LYS A 352 5.49 -3.66 -19.14
C LYS A 352 6.78 -4.09 -18.48
N VAL A 353 6.80 -5.35 -18.03
CA VAL A 353 8.01 -6.09 -17.70
C VAL A 353 8.41 -6.84 -18.96
N GLU A 354 9.55 -6.48 -19.51
CA GLU A 354 10.08 -7.12 -20.71
C GLU A 354 10.56 -8.55 -20.36
N ALA A 355 10.37 -9.48 -21.30
CA ALA A 355 10.71 -10.90 -21.11
C ALA A 355 12.24 -11.15 -21.06
#